data_533fb58ca659b4c4512e3d0d8c9df377
#
_entry.id   533fb58ca659b4c4512e3d0d8c9df377
#
_cell.length_a   1.000
_cell.length_b   1.000
_cell.length_c   1.000
_cell.angle_alpha   90.00
_cell.angle_beta   90.00
_cell.angle_gamma   90.00
#
_symmetry.space_group_name_H-M   'P 1'
#
loop_
_entity.id
_entity.type
_entity.pdbx_description
1 polymer ?
#
loop_
_entity_poly.entity_id
_entity_poly.type
_entity_poly.pdbx_seq_one_letter_code
_entity_poly.pdbx_strand_id
1 'polypeptide(L)'
;NSILRNAGKEPIQWYMSAGVWPFILIFMYLWKSTGYNMVIYLSSISGIDTTLYEAAVMDGANKRQQVWHITLPCLKSVIIMMFILNVGKVFYSDFGLFFQLSQGASGSIFKTTATIDTYVYNALQVFHSRSE
;
A
#
# COMPACT_ATOMS: atom_id res chain seq x y z
N ASN A 1 -17.73 16.27 7.86
CA ASN A 1 -18.95 16.95 7.37
C ASN A 1 -19.25 18.28 8.09
N SER A 2 -18.81 18.49 9.34
CA SER A 2 -18.97 19.76 10.06
C SER A 2 -18.31 20.96 9.35
N ILE A 3 -17.13 20.75 8.77
CA ILE A 3 -16.39 21.79 8.01
C ILE A 3 -17.17 22.18 6.73
N LEU A 4 -17.76 21.21 6.04
CA LEU A 4 -18.55 21.47 4.82
C LEU A 4 -19.86 22.20 5.14
N ARG A 5 -20.53 21.88 6.26
CA ARG A 5 -21.69 22.61 6.74
C ARG A 5 -21.38 24.08 7.05
N ASN A 6 -20.24 24.32 7.71
CA ASN A 6 -19.79 25.69 8.00
C ASN A 6 -19.42 26.50 6.75
N ALA A 7 -19.03 25.80 5.66
CA ALA A 7 -18.74 26.41 4.37
C ALA A 7 -19.97 26.54 3.45
N GLY A 8 -21.19 26.27 3.95
CA GLY A 8 -22.43 26.37 3.18
C GLY A 8 -22.60 25.32 2.08
N LYS A 9 -21.81 24.23 2.13
CA LYS A 9 -21.89 23.13 1.17
C LYS A 9 -22.65 21.94 1.77
N GLU A 10 -23.39 21.22 0.93
CA GLU A 10 -24.08 20.00 1.35
C GLU A 10 -23.10 18.94 1.86
N PRO A 11 -23.46 18.17 2.89
CA PRO A 11 -22.61 17.11 3.43
C PRO A 11 -22.45 15.99 2.41
N ILE A 12 -21.21 15.69 2.04
CA ILE A 12 -20.89 14.61 1.11
C ILE A 12 -21.12 13.27 1.82
N GLN A 13 -21.96 12.44 1.25
CA GLN A 13 -22.15 11.07 1.72
C GLN A 13 -21.11 10.16 1.04
N TRP A 14 -19.92 10.09 1.64
CA TRP A 14 -18.77 9.36 1.11
C TRP A 14 -19.07 7.89 0.76
N TYR A 15 -19.88 7.23 1.58
CA TYR A 15 -20.28 5.82 1.37
C TYR A 15 -21.32 5.61 0.26
N MET A 16 -21.89 6.67 -0.30
CA MET A 16 -22.80 6.59 -1.46
C MET A 16 -22.13 6.97 -2.78
N SER A 17 -20.93 7.58 -2.74
CA SER A 17 -20.18 8.02 -3.92
C SER A 17 -19.25 6.93 -4.43
N ALA A 18 -19.78 5.92 -5.13
CA ALA A 18 -19.00 4.78 -5.65
C ALA A 18 -17.78 5.19 -6.50
N GLY A 19 -17.84 6.31 -7.22
CA GLY A 19 -16.75 6.76 -8.10
C GLY A 19 -15.50 7.27 -7.39
N VAL A 20 -15.59 7.68 -6.14
CA VAL A 20 -14.44 8.20 -5.37
C VAL A 20 -13.69 7.08 -4.64
N TRP A 21 -14.36 5.95 -4.38
CA TRP A 21 -13.80 4.85 -3.62
C TRP A 21 -12.54 4.22 -4.20
N PRO A 22 -12.40 3.98 -5.52
CA PRO A 22 -11.17 3.42 -6.07
C PRO A 22 -9.95 4.29 -5.77
N PHE A 23 -10.09 5.61 -5.85
CA PHE A 23 -8.99 6.54 -5.55
C PHE A 23 -8.62 6.51 -4.06
N ILE A 24 -9.60 6.48 -3.16
CA ILE A 24 -9.38 6.37 -1.71
C ILE A 24 -8.66 5.06 -1.39
N LEU A 25 -9.10 3.93 -1.94
CA LEU A 25 -8.49 2.62 -1.71
C LEU A 25 -7.05 2.57 -2.22
N ILE A 26 -6.80 3.08 -3.44
CA ILE A 26 -5.44 3.15 -3.99
C ILE A 26 -4.55 4.03 -3.10
N PHE A 27 -5.03 5.20 -2.70
CA PHE A 27 -4.27 6.09 -1.84
C PHE A 27 -3.92 5.44 -0.49
N MET A 28 -4.90 4.82 0.16
CA MET A 28 -4.70 4.15 1.45
C MET A 28 -3.78 2.94 1.33
N TYR A 29 -3.89 2.18 0.24
CA TYR A 29 -2.98 1.07 -0.04
C TYR A 29 -1.55 1.56 -0.25
N LEU A 30 -1.33 2.60 -1.06
CA LEU A 30 -0.02 3.20 -1.27
C LEU A 30 0.56 3.77 0.03
N TRP A 31 -0.24 4.46 0.82
CA TRP A 31 0.16 4.98 2.13
C TRP A 31 0.65 3.88 3.06
N LYS A 32 -0.15 2.83 3.21
CA LYS A 32 0.18 1.67 4.05
C LYS A 32 1.43 0.94 3.55
N SER A 33 1.52 0.66 2.25
CA SER A 33 2.63 -0.10 1.67
C SER A 33 3.94 0.69 1.67
N THR A 34 3.89 2.01 1.47
CA THR A 34 5.08 2.86 1.48
C THR A 34 5.77 2.84 2.83
N GLY A 35 5.02 2.97 3.94
CA GLY A 35 5.59 2.92 5.27
C GLY A 35 6.30 1.60 5.58
N TYR A 36 5.66 0.49 5.24
CA TYR A 36 6.24 -0.84 5.43
C TYR A 36 7.51 -1.06 4.58
N ASN A 37 7.45 -0.73 3.30
CA ASN A 37 8.59 -0.90 2.39
C ASN A 37 9.76 0.01 2.75
N MET A 38 9.48 1.23 3.21
CA MET A 38 10.51 2.19 3.63
C MET A 38 11.41 1.62 4.74
N VAL A 39 10.83 0.95 5.73
CA VAL A 39 11.59 0.35 6.83
C VAL A 39 12.56 -0.72 6.32
N ILE A 40 12.12 -1.56 5.39
CA ILE A 40 12.95 -2.62 4.80
C ILE A 40 14.16 -2.03 4.04
N TYR A 41 13.90 -1.03 3.18
CA TYR A 41 14.99 -0.39 2.42
C TYR A 41 15.92 0.39 3.34
N LEU A 42 15.39 1.10 4.34
CA LEU A 42 16.21 1.84 5.29
C LEU A 42 17.14 0.92 6.08
N SER A 43 16.60 -0.18 6.59
CA SER A 43 17.40 -1.21 7.28
C SER A 43 18.51 -1.78 6.37
N SER A 44 18.19 -2.05 5.11
CA SER A 44 19.16 -2.57 4.15
C SER A 44 20.26 -1.55 3.81
N ILE A 45 19.92 -0.28 3.70
CA ILE A 45 20.89 0.81 3.49
C ILE A 45 21.81 0.96 4.71
N SER A 46 21.25 0.88 5.91
CA SER A 46 22.01 0.98 7.16
C SER A 46 22.99 -0.19 7.36
N GLY A 47 22.78 -1.32 6.67
CA GLY A 47 23.66 -2.47 6.69
C GLY A 47 24.81 -2.41 5.68
N ILE A 48 24.88 -1.38 4.83
CA ILE A 48 25.98 -1.22 3.88
C ILE A 48 27.21 -0.73 4.63
N ASP A 49 28.37 -1.35 4.33
CA ASP A 49 29.65 -0.96 4.93
C ASP A 49 30.00 0.49 4.58
N THR A 50 30.19 1.31 5.62
CA THR A 50 30.52 2.73 5.50
C THR A 50 31.89 2.95 4.86
N THR A 51 32.82 2.01 4.97
CA THR A 51 34.15 2.10 4.35
C THR A 51 34.09 2.25 2.83
N LEU A 52 33.06 1.67 2.18
CA LEU A 52 32.82 1.84 0.75
C LEU A 52 32.53 3.30 0.38
N TYR A 53 31.78 4.00 1.22
CA TYR A 53 31.46 5.41 1.00
C TYR A 53 32.67 6.31 1.30
N GLU A 54 33.47 5.97 2.31
CA GLU A 54 34.69 6.69 2.66
C GLU A 54 35.72 6.57 1.53
N ALA A 55 35.95 5.38 0.99
CA ALA A 55 36.80 5.17 -0.16
C ALA A 55 36.35 5.98 -1.38
N ALA A 56 35.03 5.95 -1.68
CA ALA A 56 34.47 6.71 -2.80
C ALA A 56 34.63 8.23 -2.64
N VAL A 57 34.58 8.74 -1.40
CA VAL A 57 34.84 10.16 -1.13
C VAL A 57 36.31 10.50 -1.39
N MET A 58 37.24 9.63 -1.01
CA MET A 58 38.68 9.81 -1.30
C MET A 58 38.96 9.82 -2.80
N ASP A 59 38.20 9.02 -3.57
CA ASP A 59 38.25 8.99 -5.05
C ASP A 59 37.55 10.18 -5.70
N GLY A 60 37.00 11.12 -4.93
CA GLY A 60 36.30 12.31 -5.42
C GLY A 60 34.87 12.06 -5.93
N ALA A 61 34.28 10.94 -5.60
CA ALA A 61 32.89 10.62 -6.02
C ALA A 61 31.87 11.52 -5.35
N ASN A 62 30.99 12.11 -6.14
CA ASN A 62 29.88 12.90 -5.62
C ASN A 62 28.73 12.00 -5.10
N LYS A 63 27.77 12.57 -4.35
CA LYS A 63 26.65 11.84 -3.76
C LYS A 63 25.82 11.01 -4.76
N ARG A 64 25.62 11.53 -5.98
CA ARG A 64 24.90 10.79 -7.03
C ARG A 64 25.67 9.58 -7.50
N GLN A 65 26.98 9.71 -7.68
CA GLN A 65 27.86 8.59 -8.05
C GLN A 65 27.87 7.52 -6.97
N GLN A 66 27.94 7.89 -5.70
CA GLN A 66 27.85 6.95 -4.57
C GLN A 66 26.51 6.18 -4.57
N VAL A 67 25.39 6.85 -4.83
CA VAL A 67 24.09 6.17 -4.92
C VAL A 67 24.04 5.16 -6.06
N TRP A 68 24.51 5.55 -7.25
CA TRP A 68 24.43 4.68 -8.43
C TRP A 68 25.43 3.52 -8.43
N HIS A 69 26.64 3.71 -7.87
CA HIS A 69 27.72 2.73 -7.96
C HIS A 69 27.92 1.92 -6.66
N ILE A 70 27.41 2.40 -5.52
CA ILE A 70 27.54 1.68 -4.25
C ILE A 70 26.14 1.29 -3.74
N THR A 71 25.26 2.29 -3.47
CA THR A 71 23.99 2.01 -2.79
C THR A 71 23.07 1.10 -3.63
N LEU A 72 22.81 1.43 -4.89
CA LEU A 72 21.92 0.64 -5.74
C LEU A 72 22.42 -0.79 -6.01
N PRO A 73 23.71 -1.04 -6.32
CA PRO A 73 24.22 -2.39 -6.46
C PRO A 73 24.12 -3.22 -5.17
N CYS A 74 24.40 -2.61 -4.01
CA CYS A 74 24.26 -3.30 -2.72
C CYS A 74 22.80 -3.63 -2.40
N LEU A 75 21.84 -2.78 -2.80
CA LEU A 75 20.42 -3.02 -2.62
C LEU A 75 19.81 -3.97 -3.65
N LYS A 76 20.52 -4.35 -4.71
CA LYS A 76 19.98 -5.17 -5.81
C LYS A 76 19.29 -6.45 -5.31
N SER A 77 19.89 -7.15 -4.37
CA SER A 77 19.35 -8.38 -3.80
C SER A 77 17.99 -8.13 -3.11
N VAL A 78 17.90 -7.06 -2.32
CA VAL A 78 16.68 -6.69 -1.61
C VAL A 78 15.61 -6.24 -2.60
N ILE A 79 15.96 -5.46 -3.62
CA ILE A 79 15.03 -5.03 -4.68
C ILE A 79 14.44 -6.24 -5.41
N ILE A 80 15.26 -7.21 -5.80
CA ILE A 80 14.81 -8.44 -6.47
C ILE A 80 13.89 -9.24 -5.54
N MET A 81 14.25 -9.42 -4.27
CA MET A 81 13.44 -10.13 -3.30
C MET A 81 12.08 -9.45 -3.11
N MET A 82 12.06 -8.14 -2.94
CA MET A 82 10.82 -7.36 -2.79
C MET A 82 9.97 -7.41 -4.05
N PHE A 83 10.58 -7.40 -5.23
CA PHE A 83 9.87 -7.56 -6.49
C PHE A 83 9.17 -8.91 -6.58
N ILE A 84 9.86 -10.02 -6.29
CA ILE A 84 9.29 -11.38 -6.29
C ILE A 84 8.13 -11.47 -5.30
N LEU A 85 8.29 -10.95 -4.07
CA LEU A 85 7.24 -10.93 -3.06
C LEU A 85 6.01 -10.13 -3.52
N ASN A 86 6.21 -8.99 -4.19
CA ASN A 86 5.11 -8.20 -4.71
C ASN A 86 4.40 -8.88 -5.90
N VAL A 87 5.12 -9.58 -6.77
CA VAL A 87 4.53 -10.41 -7.83
C VAL A 87 3.66 -11.51 -7.22
N GLY A 88 4.12 -12.17 -6.15
CA GLY A 88 3.31 -13.17 -5.44
C GLY A 88 2.03 -12.61 -4.82
N LYS A 89 2.02 -11.32 -4.48
CA LYS A 89 0.82 -10.64 -3.93
C LYS A 89 -0.20 -10.17 -4.97
N VAL A 90 0.09 -10.29 -6.28
CA VAL A 90 -0.84 -9.83 -7.34
C VAL A 90 -2.21 -10.52 -7.24
N PHE A 91 -2.23 -11.80 -6.83
CA PHE A 91 -3.47 -12.58 -6.66
C PHE A 91 -4.05 -12.52 -5.25
N TYR A 92 -3.40 -11.80 -4.35
CA TYR A 92 -3.81 -11.66 -2.96
C TYR A 92 -4.17 -10.20 -2.67
N SER A 93 -5.41 -9.97 -2.27
CA SER A 93 -5.84 -8.64 -1.84
C SER A 93 -5.61 -8.45 -0.34
N ASP A 94 -5.42 -7.19 0.09
CA ASP A 94 -5.37 -6.85 1.51
C ASP A 94 -6.80 -6.84 2.08
N PHE A 95 -7.30 -8.05 2.41
CA PHE A 95 -8.66 -8.22 2.94
C PHE A 95 -8.97 -7.25 4.09
N GLY A 96 -8.03 -7.09 5.01
CA GLY A 96 -8.22 -6.19 6.16
C GLY A 96 -8.47 -4.75 5.73
N LEU A 97 -7.68 -4.24 4.79
CA LEU A 97 -7.84 -2.88 4.31
C LEU A 97 -9.14 -2.71 3.54
N PHE A 98 -9.42 -3.59 2.58
CA PHE A 98 -10.60 -3.49 1.74
C PHE A 98 -11.90 -3.71 2.54
N PHE A 99 -11.91 -4.65 3.47
CA PHE A 99 -13.07 -4.95 4.30
C PHE A 99 -13.36 -3.86 5.34
N GLN A 100 -12.32 -3.42 6.07
CA GLN A 100 -12.51 -2.44 7.16
C GLN A 100 -12.81 -1.03 6.63
N LEU A 101 -12.13 -0.61 5.56
CA LEU A 101 -12.32 0.73 5.02
C LEU A 101 -13.71 0.91 4.42
N SER A 102 -14.23 -0.12 3.73
CA SER A 102 -15.56 -0.11 3.11
C SER A 102 -16.68 -0.57 4.06
N GLN A 103 -16.40 -0.77 5.35
CA GLN A 103 -17.35 -1.26 6.35
C GLN A 103 -18.08 -2.53 5.91
N GLY A 104 -17.33 -3.52 5.46
CA GLY A 104 -17.87 -4.78 4.97
C GLY A 104 -18.38 -4.73 3.53
N ALA A 105 -18.06 -3.67 2.80
CA ALA A 105 -18.46 -3.48 1.39
C ALA A 105 -19.96 -3.75 1.15
N SER A 106 -20.82 -3.15 1.99
CA SER A 106 -22.26 -3.29 1.88
C SER A 106 -22.88 -2.16 1.04
N GLY A 107 -23.99 -2.45 0.37
CA GLY A 107 -24.78 -1.43 -0.35
C GLY A 107 -24.20 -1.03 -1.71
N SER A 108 -24.33 0.25 -2.06
CA SER A 108 -24.03 0.78 -3.39
C SER A 108 -22.56 0.74 -3.79
N ILE A 109 -21.65 0.66 -2.82
CA ILE A 109 -20.19 0.64 -3.06
C ILE A 109 -19.63 -0.77 -3.24
N PHE A 110 -20.40 -1.83 -2.97
CA PHE A 110 -19.94 -3.22 -3.05
C PHE A 110 -19.30 -3.55 -4.41
N LYS A 111 -19.95 -3.17 -5.50
CA LYS A 111 -19.44 -3.45 -6.86
C LYS A 111 -18.08 -2.80 -7.15
N THR A 112 -17.76 -1.71 -6.48
CA THR A 112 -16.56 -0.90 -6.72
C THR A 112 -15.42 -1.25 -5.77
N THR A 113 -15.74 -1.81 -4.60
CA THR A 113 -14.78 -2.11 -3.53
C THR A 113 -14.58 -3.61 -3.30
N ALA A 114 -15.40 -4.47 -3.94
CA ALA A 114 -15.31 -5.91 -3.80
C ALA A 114 -14.01 -6.44 -4.43
N THR A 115 -13.24 -7.16 -3.64
CA THR A 115 -12.13 -7.99 -4.08
C THR A 115 -12.54 -9.46 -3.98
N ILE A 116 -11.76 -10.37 -4.56
CA ILE A 116 -12.07 -11.81 -4.52
C ILE A 116 -12.26 -12.26 -3.07
N ASP A 117 -11.36 -11.84 -2.17
CA ASP A 117 -11.39 -12.24 -0.75
C ASP A 117 -12.64 -11.71 -0.03
N THR A 118 -13.00 -10.43 -0.25
CA THR A 118 -14.20 -9.84 0.36
C THR A 118 -15.48 -10.44 -0.21
N TYR A 119 -15.48 -10.81 -1.49
CA TYR A 119 -16.61 -11.47 -2.13
C TYR A 119 -16.83 -12.88 -1.55
N VAL A 120 -15.77 -13.69 -1.43
CA VAL A 120 -15.83 -15.04 -0.84
C VAL A 120 -16.28 -14.96 0.62
N TYR A 121 -15.73 -14.03 1.40
CA TYR A 121 -16.15 -13.82 2.78
C TYR A 121 -17.64 -13.53 2.90
N ASN A 122 -18.17 -12.58 2.12
CA ASN A 122 -19.58 -12.23 2.15
C ASN A 122 -20.47 -13.39 1.68
N ALA A 123 -20.05 -14.15 0.67
CA ALA A 123 -20.77 -15.35 0.24
C ALA A 123 -20.87 -16.39 1.36
N LEU A 124 -19.78 -16.65 2.08
CA LEU A 124 -19.77 -17.57 3.22
C LEU A 124 -20.66 -17.09 4.39
N GLN A 125 -20.69 -15.80 4.67
CA GLN A 125 -21.59 -15.19 5.68
C GLN A 125 -23.06 -15.43 5.33
N VAL A 126 -23.42 -15.22 4.06
CA VAL A 126 -24.80 -15.44 3.59
C VAL A 126 -25.19 -16.92 3.66
N PHE A 127 -24.27 -17.85 3.36
CA PHE A 127 -24.54 -19.28 3.52
C PHE A 127 -24.72 -19.68 4.98
N HIS A 128 -23.89 -19.13 5.88
CA HIS A 128 -23.97 -19.43 7.31
C HIS A 128 -25.30 -18.93 7.92
N SER A 129 -25.70 -17.70 7.57
CA SER A 129 -26.98 -17.13 8.06
C SER A 129 -28.24 -17.80 7.52
N ARG A 130 -28.14 -18.64 6.47
CA ARG A 130 -29.27 -19.43 5.94
C ARG A 130 -29.37 -20.83 6.55
N SER A 131 -28.33 -21.28 7.24
CA SER A 131 -28.29 -22.61 7.86
C SER A 131 -28.78 -22.60 9.33
N GLU A 132 -29.03 -21.42 9.89
CA GLU A 132 -29.70 -21.22 11.18
C GLU A 132 -31.20 -20.90 10.97
#